data_552929ea931d634e15780ba59e1797e0
#
_entry.id   552929ea931d634e15780ba59e1797e0
#
_cell.length_a   1.000
_cell.length_b   1.000
_cell.length_c   1.000
_cell.angle_alpha   90.00
_cell.angle_beta   90.00
_cell.angle_gamma   90.00
#
_symmetry.space_group_name_H-M   'P 1'
#
loop_
_entity.id
_entity.type
_entity.pdbx_description
1 polymer ?
#
loop_
_entity_poly.entity_id
_entity_poly.type
_entity_poly.pdbx_seq_one_letter_code
_entity_poly.pdbx_strand_id
1 'polypeptide(L)'
;MKNIIKILRSSVIIIILSISFSVFVYGQSDNHPKRAISALETGLFEESLKQIDHALNDDPRNAQVHKLRALLYEALEKKGKAIEAWNDCIRYSKNQNMIKEAKIHLNHLNGI
;
A
#
# COMPACT_ATOMS: atom_id res chain seq x y z
N MET A 1 32.76 -11.12 -39.91
CA MET A 1 31.30 -11.11 -39.74
C MET A 1 30.84 -11.76 -38.46
N LYS A 2 31.31 -12.95 -38.10
CA LYS A 2 30.89 -13.65 -36.86
C LYS A 2 31.21 -12.88 -35.55
N ASN A 3 32.32 -12.11 -35.49
CA ASN A 3 32.73 -11.35 -34.31
C ASN A 3 31.88 -10.11 -34.07
N ILE A 4 31.36 -9.46 -35.14
CA ILE A 4 30.48 -8.30 -35.02
C ILE A 4 29.12 -8.67 -34.42
N ILE A 5 28.57 -9.83 -34.83
CA ILE A 5 27.31 -10.36 -34.31
C ILE A 5 27.42 -10.73 -32.82
N LYS A 6 28.56 -11.29 -32.38
CA LYS A 6 28.86 -11.57 -30.98
C LYS A 6 28.97 -10.28 -30.15
N ILE A 7 29.62 -9.24 -30.65
CA ILE A 7 29.76 -7.94 -30.01
C ILE A 7 28.40 -7.23 -29.90
N LEU A 8 27.59 -7.26 -30.96
CA LEU A 8 26.24 -6.70 -30.96
C LEU A 8 25.32 -7.45 -30.00
N ARG A 9 25.38 -8.77 -29.93
CA ARG A 9 24.62 -9.55 -28.93
C ARG A 9 25.03 -9.24 -27.51
N SER A 10 26.33 -9.12 -27.22
CA SER A 10 26.84 -8.72 -25.89
C SER A 10 26.36 -7.31 -25.50
N SER A 11 26.40 -6.35 -26.43
CA SER A 11 25.97 -4.99 -26.19
C SER A 11 24.47 -4.91 -25.90
N VAL A 12 23.65 -5.66 -26.62
CA VAL A 12 22.19 -5.72 -26.39
C VAL A 12 21.87 -6.35 -25.04
N ILE A 13 22.58 -7.43 -24.66
CA ILE A 13 22.42 -8.08 -23.35
C ILE A 13 22.81 -7.14 -22.22
N ILE A 14 23.89 -6.38 -22.34
CA ILE A 14 24.34 -5.40 -21.35
C ILE A 14 23.29 -4.27 -21.21
N ILE A 15 22.74 -3.78 -22.32
CA ILE A 15 21.68 -2.75 -22.30
C ILE A 15 20.40 -3.28 -21.63
N ILE A 16 19.99 -4.50 -21.93
CA ILE A 16 18.80 -5.12 -21.30
C ILE A 16 19.03 -5.31 -19.81
N LEU A 17 20.19 -5.76 -19.36
CA LEU A 17 20.54 -5.90 -17.95
C LEU A 17 20.59 -4.55 -17.22
N SER A 18 21.08 -3.50 -17.85
CA SER A 18 21.13 -2.15 -17.27
C SER A 18 19.74 -1.54 -17.14
N ILE A 19 18.84 -1.76 -18.09
CA ILE A 19 17.44 -1.31 -18.02
C ILE A 19 16.70 -2.08 -16.92
N SER A 20 16.91 -3.38 -16.79
CA SER A 20 16.30 -4.21 -15.75
C SER A 20 16.74 -3.76 -14.35
N PHE A 21 18.00 -3.37 -14.18
CA PHE A 21 18.52 -2.87 -12.92
C PHE A 21 17.95 -1.48 -12.58
N SER A 22 17.81 -0.58 -13.56
CA SER A 22 17.22 0.73 -13.35
C SER A 22 15.74 0.64 -12.93
N VAL A 23 14.97 -0.24 -13.56
CA VAL A 23 13.57 -0.49 -13.19
C VAL A 23 13.46 -1.05 -11.77
N PHE A 24 14.40 -1.92 -11.37
CA PHE A 24 14.44 -2.45 -10.01
C PHE A 24 14.71 -1.36 -8.96
N VAL A 25 15.63 -0.43 -9.22
CA VAL A 25 15.94 0.68 -8.30
C VAL A 25 14.79 1.70 -8.24
N TYR A 26 14.17 2.04 -9.38
CA TYR A 26 13.02 2.94 -9.42
C TYR A 26 11.72 2.32 -8.89
N GLY A 27 11.60 1.00 -8.89
CA GLY A 27 10.45 0.27 -8.33
C GLY A 27 10.43 0.20 -6.80
N GLN A 28 11.48 0.67 -6.12
CA GLN A 28 11.58 0.67 -4.65
C GLN A 28 11.20 1.99 -3.99
N SER A 29 10.71 3.00 -4.74
CA SER A 29 10.22 4.23 -4.13
C SER A 29 8.95 3.94 -3.32
N ASP A 30 9.03 4.17 -2.05
CA ASP A 30 8.03 4.31 -0.98
C ASP A 30 6.55 4.01 -1.33
N ASN A 31 6.27 2.77 -1.76
CA ASN A 31 4.92 2.29 -2.06
C ASN A 31 4.32 1.53 -0.86
N HIS A 32 4.57 2.00 0.37
CA HIS A 32 4.03 1.36 1.58
C HIS A 32 2.51 1.13 1.52
N PRO A 33 1.68 2.06 1.04
CA PRO A 33 0.26 1.81 0.90
C PRO A 33 -0.08 0.68 -0.07
N LYS A 34 0.61 0.59 -1.22
CA LYS A 34 0.40 -0.50 -2.19
C LYS A 34 0.84 -1.86 -1.64
N ARG A 35 1.95 -1.89 -0.90
CA ARG A 35 2.42 -3.10 -0.23
C ARG A 35 1.46 -3.55 0.86
N ALA A 36 0.88 -2.60 1.61
CA ALA A 36 -0.14 -2.90 2.60
C ALA A 36 -1.38 -3.54 1.98
N ILE A 37 -1.87 -3.01 0.86
CA ILE A 37 -3.00 -3.59 0.12
C ILE A 37 -2.67 -5.01 -0.33
N SER A 38 -1.53 -5.21 -0.97
CA SER A 38 -1.11 -6.53 -1.45
C SER A 38 -0.97 -7.54 -0.30
N ALA A 39 -0.41 -7.11 0.83
CA ALA A 39 -0.29 -7.96 2.02
C ALA A 39 -1.67 -8.29 2.62
N LEU A 40 -2.60 -7.35 2.62
CA LEU A 40 -3.97 -7.56 3.08
C LEU A 40 -4.70 -8.58 2.20
N GLU A 41 -4.59 -8.47 0.87
CA GLU A 41 -5.18 -9.38 -0.10
C GLU A 41 -4.64 -10.82 0.02
N THR A 42 -3.37 -10.97 0.40
CA THR A 42 -2.73 -12.27 0.61
C THR A 42 -2.88 -12.82 2.02
N GLY A 43 -3.53 -12.10 2.93
CA GLY A 43 -3.71 -12.50 4.33
C GLY A 43 -2.48 -12.31 5.22
N LEU A 44 -1.48 -11.56 4.76
CA LEU A 44 -0.26 -11.24 5.51
C LEU A 44 -0.51 -10.00 6.41
N PHE A 45 -1.37 -10.15 7.39
CA PHE A 45 -1.88 -9.03 8.18
C PHE A 45 -0.81 -8.31 8.99
N GLU A 46 0.17 -9.01 9.54
CA GLU A 46 1.26 -8.39 10.28
C GLU A 46 2.19 -7.57 9.39
N GLU A 47 2.50 -8.06 8.20
CA GLU A 47 3.27 -7.31 7.21
C GLU A 47 2.48 -6.10 6.72
N SER A 48 1.17 -6.24 6.53
CA SER A 48 0.29 -5.12 6.20
C SER A 48 0.32 -4.03 7.28
N LEU A 49 0.22 -4.39 8.56
CA LEU A 49 0.34 -3.44 9.69
C LEU A 49 1.66 -2.69 9.67
N LYS A 50 2.77 -3.39 9.47
CA LYS A 50 4.09 -2.79 9.39
C LYS A 50 4.20 -1.76 8.27
N GLN A 51 3.68 -2.07 7.09
CA GLN A 51 3.69 -1.15 5.95
C GLN A 51 2.76 0.06 6.19
N ILE A 52 1.63 -0.13 6.86
CA ILE A 52 0.72 0.94 7.28
C ILE A 52 1.41 1.87 8.28
N ASP A 53 2.10 1.32 9.27
CA ASP A 53 2.83 2.10 10.27
C ASP A 53 3.94 2.95 9.62
N HIS A 54 4.69 2.40 8.69
CA HIS A 54 5.67 3.15 7.91
C HIS A 54 5.01 4.28 7.11
N ALA A 55 3.92 4.00 6.42
CA ALA A 55 3.19 5.01 5.64
C ALA A 55 2.65 6.14 6.52
N LEU A 56 2.15 5.84 7.72
CA LEU A 56 1.66 6.84 8.67
C LEU A 56 2.77 7.62 9.38
N ASN A 57 3.97 7.04 9.51
CA ASN A 57 5.13 7.79 9.97
C ASN A 57 5.56 8.84 8.95
N ASP A 58 5.46 8.52 7.65
CA ASP A 58 5.79 9.45 6.56
C ASP A 58 4.69 10.51 6.37
N ASP A 59 3.44 10.11 6.44
CA ASP A 59 2.28 11.01 6.32
C ASP A 59 1.16 10.62 7.30
N PRO A 60 1.16 11.18 8.53
CA PRO A 60 0.17 10.86 9.56
C PRO A 60 -1.28 11.25 9.22
N ARG A 61 -1.48 12.10 8.22
CA ARG A 61 -2.79 12.61 7.79
C ARG A 61 -3.32 11.95 6.53
N ASN A 62 -2.71 10.86 6.10
CA ASN A 62 -3.14 10.14 4.90
C ASN A 62 -4.42 9.35 5.18
N ALA A 63 -5.57 9.90 4.79
CA ALA A 63 -6.87 9.29 5.02
C ALA A 63 -7.01 7.91 4.36
N GLN A 64 -6.39 7.70 3.20
CA GLN A 64 -6.39 6.41 2.52
C GLN A 64 -5.66 5.33 3.33
N VAL A 65 -4.57 5.68 3.97
CA VAL A 65 -3.81 4.76 4.83
C VAL A 65 -4.59 4.45 6.11
N HIS A 66 -5.27 5.43 6.71
CA HIS A 66 -6.18 5.21 7.84
C HIS A 66 -7.34 4.28 7.47
N LYS A 67 -7.91 4.41 6.26
CA LYS A 67 -8.90 3.47 5.73
C LYS A 67 -8.35 2.05 5.66
N LEU A 68 -7.16 1.85 5.09
CA LEU A 68 -6.52 0.53 5.04
C LEU A 68 -6.29 -0.05 6.43
N ARG A 69 -5.86 0.76 7.39
CA ARG A 69 -5.70 0.36 8.79
C ARG A 69 -7.02 -0.09 9.40
N ALA A 70 -8.11 0.63 9.13
CA ALA A 70 -9.44 0.29 9.63
C ALA A 70 -9.92 -1.06 9.08
N LEU A 71 -9.81 -1.26 7.76
CA LEU A 71 -10.17 -2.53 7.10
C LEU A 71 -9.36 -3.70 7.65
N LEU A 72 -8.06 -3.50 7.91
CA LEU A 72 -7.21 -4.52 8.50
C LEU A 72 -7.66 -4.88 9.91
N TYR A 73 -7.99 -3.90 10.75
CA TYR A 73 -8.48 -4.18 12.10
C TYR A 73 -9.86 -4.85 12.10
N GLU A 74 -10.72 -4.54 11.12
CA GLU A 74 -11.96 -5.31 10.94
C GLU A 74 -11.67 -6.77 10.58
N ALA A 75 -10.74 -7.02 9.64
CA ALA A 75 -10.33 -8.37 9.26
C ALA A 75 -9.73 -9.17 10.44
N LEU A 76 -9.07 -8.50 11.36
CA LEU A 76 -8.51 -9.06 12.59
C LEU A 76 -9.51 -9.10 13.75
N GLU A 77 -10.75 -8.71 13.53
CA GLU A 77 -11.83 -8.64 14.55
C GLU A 77 -11.47 -7.73 15.75
N LYS A 78 -10.61 -6.73 15.52
CA LYS A 78 -10.22 -5.73 16.52
C LYS A 78 -11.11 -4.51 16.44
N LYS A 79 -12.35 -4.66 16.87
CA LYS A 79 -13.43 -3.67 16.76
C LYS A 79 -13.02 -2.26 17.26
N GLY A 80 -12.46 -2.15 18.44
CA GLY A 80 -12.07 -0.85 19.03
C GLY A 80 -11.06 -0.10 18.17
N LYS A 81 -10.02 -0.80 17.70
CA LYS A 81 -9.00 -0.24 16.80
C LYS A 81 -9.54 0.10 15.42
N ALA A 82 -10.47 -0.68 14.90
CA ALA A 82 -11.16 -0.38 13.65
C ALA A 82 -11.95 0.92 13.74
N ILE A 83 -12.71 1.12 14.83
CA ILE A 83 -13.46 2.36 15.08
C ILE A 83 -12.53 3.57 15.13
N GLU A 84 -11.41 3.49 15.85
CA GLU A 84 -10.41 4.58 15.89
C GLU A 84 -9.88 4.92 14.50
N ALA A 85 -9.50 3.90 13.73
CA ALA A 85 -8.95 4.09 12.39
C ALA A 85 -9.98 4.67 11.40
N TRP A 86 -11.25 4.27 11.47
CA TRP A 86 -12.32 4.88 10.68
C TRP A 86 -12.57 6.34 11.06
N ASN A 87 -12.52 6.68 12.33
CA ASN A 87 -12.63 8.07 12.78
C ASN A 87 -11.47 8.92 12.27
N ASP A 88 -10.25 8.41 12.28
CA ASP A 88 -9.09 9.10 11.70
C ASP A 88 -9.24 9.26 10.18
N CYS A 89 -9.76 8.26 9.48
CA CYS A 89 -10.09 8.35 8.05
C CYS A 89 -11.06 9.51 7.78
N ILE A 90 -12.13 9.65 8.56
CA ILE A 90 -13.07 10.77 8.44
C ILE A 90 -12.39 12.10 8.74
N ARG A 91 -11.58 12.15 9.79
CA ARG A 91 -10.91 13.38 10.25
C ARG A 91 -10.00 13.97 9.17
N TYR A 92 -9.29 13.14 8.44
CA TYR A 92 -8.30 13.58 7.47
C TYR A 92 -8.76 13.55 6.02
N SER A 93 -9.89 12.91 5.72
CA SER A 93 -10.41 12.83 4.36
C SER A 93 -11.09 14.13 3.92
N LYS A 94 -10.83 14.52 2.69
CA LYS A 94 -11.58 15.55 1.94
C LYS A 94 -12.53 14.92 0.91
N ASN A 95 -12.47 13.61 0.75
CA ASN A 95 -13.29 12.87 -0.21
C ASN A 95 -14.61 12.45 0.43
N GLN A 96 -15.73 13.00 -0.05
CA GLN A 96 -17.07 12.74 0.51
C GLN A 96 -17.48 11.27 0.40
N ASN A 97 -17.07 10.57 -0.66
CA ASN A 97 -17.38 9.14 -0.82
C ASN A 97 -16.65 8.30 0.24
N MET A 98 -15.40 8.61 0.51
CA MET A 98 -14.62 7.94 1.56
C MET A 98 -15.22 8.20 2.95
N ILE A 99 -15.64 9.43 3.22
CA ILE A 99 -16.31 9.80 4.49
C ILE A 99 -17.62 9.01 4.64
N LYS A 100 -18.41 8.92 3.58
CA LYS A 100 -19.67 8.16 3.59
C LYS A 100 -19.42 6.68 3.83
N GLU A 101 -18.44 6.10 3.16
CA GLU A 101 -18.02 4.70 3.37
C GLU A 101 -17.60 4.46 4.83
N ALA A 102 -16.74 5.31 5.37
CA ALA A 102 -16.29 5.21 6.76
C ALA A 102 -17.44 5.27 7.76
N LYS A 103 -18.43 6.13 7.53
CA LYS A 103 -19.64 6.22 8.36
C LYS A 103 -20.48 4.94 8.32
N ILE A 104 -20.60 4.30 7.16
CA ILE A 104 -21.30 3.02 7.01
C ILE A 104 -20.62 1.94 7.87
N HIS A 105 -19.30 1.84 7.78
CA HIS A 105 -18.53 0.90 8.59
C HIS A 105 -18.66 1.17 10.09
N LEU A 106 -18.58 2.45 10.51
CA LEU A 106 -18.76 2.84 11.91
C LEU A 106 -20.15 2.46 12.43
N ASN A 107 -21.20 2.71 11.66
CA ASN A 107 -22.56 2.32 12.03
C ASN A 107 -22.69 0.80 12.23
N HIS A 108 -22.14 0.04 11.30
CA HIS A 108 -22.12 -1.42 11.40
C HIS A 108 -21.33 -1.89 12.64
N LEU A 109 -20.15 -1.35 12.90
CA LEU A 109 -19.33 -1.69 14.06
C LEU A 109 -20.00 -1.32 15.39
N ASN A 110 -20.77 -0.23 15.42
CA ASN A 110 -21.51 0.23 16.59
C ASN A 110 -22.88 -0.43 16.75
N GLY A 111 -23.29 -1.30 15.81
CA GLY A 111 -24.59 -1.98 15.88
C GLY A 111 -25.80 -1.11 15.55
N ILE A 112 -25.59 -0.10 14.74
CA ILE A 112 -26.64 0.85 14.34
C ILE A 112 -27.19 0.52 12.96
#